data_724fdb79c82068056db4064f53d847e9
#
_entry.id   724fdb79c82068056db4064f53d847e9
#
_cell.length_a   1.000
_cell.length_b   1.000
_cell.length_c   1.000
_cell.angle_alpha   90.00
_cell.angle_beta   90.00
_cell.angle_gamma   90.00
#
_symmetry.space_group_name_H-M   'P 1'
#
loop_
_entity.id
_entity.type
_entity.pdbx_description
1 polymer ?
#
loop_
_entity_poly.entity_id
_entity_poly.type
_entity_poly.pdbx_seq_one_letter_code
_entity_poly.pdbx_strand_id
1 'polypeptide(L)'
;MPDVYTHCPTLTGLTLTLRPVAMEDAEALLRVYGDETRIPFFNSDNCHGDNFHYATLERMQQAIRFWLDSYAHGYFVRWAVVAAGTPIGTVECFHRVAADAYGGCALLRIDLRADMENAAVNGECLDLLLPHLKALFHAGRAAIKAPPVAEERIAAQKARGFVPGDAPLIGHDGTCYGDYWVRAL
;
A
#
# COMPACT_ATOMS: atom_id res chain seq x y z
N MET A 1 -7.40 16.81 14.73
CA MET A 1 -6.12 16.51 14.06
C MET A 1 -6.25 16.94 12.60
N PRO A 2 -5.18 17.36 11.94
CA PRO A 2 -5.28 17.66 10.51
C PRO A 2 -5.66 16.37 9.77
N ASP A 3 -6.57 16.52 8.82
CA ASP A 3 -6.97 15.48 7.89
C ASP A 3 -5.75 15.08 7.04
N VAL A 4 -5.51 13.79 6.85
CA VAL A 4 -4.40 13.26 6.05
C VAL A 4 -4.42 13.79 4.61
N TYR A 5 -5.59 14.13 4.09
CA TYR A 5 -5.77 14.67 2.74
C TYR A 5 -5.50 16.17 2.65
N THR A 6 -5.39 16.88 3.77
CA THR A 6 -4.93 18.28 3.81
C THR A 6 -3.45 18.39 4.12
N HIS A 7 -2.90 17.41 4.83
CA HIS A 7 -1.48 17.33 5.17
C HIS A 7 -1.02 15.89 5.31
N CYS A 8 -0.45 15.34 4.26
CA CYS A 8 0.15 14.00 4.28
C CYS A 8 1.53 14.05 4.94
N PRO A 9 1.75 13.33 6.07
CA PRO A 9 3.02 13.38 6.77
C PRO A 9 4.11 12.63 6.01
N THR A 10 5.37 13.08 6.18
CA THR A 10 6.56 12.28 5.92
C THR A 10 6.91 11.51 7.19
N LEU A 11 7.12 10.20 7.07
CA LEU A 11 7.46 9.31 8.18
C LEU A 11 8.88 8.79 7.94
N THR A 12 9.77 9.01 8.91
CA THR A 12 11.19 8.63 8.78
C THR A 12 11.52 7.54 9.80
N GLY A 13 12.04 6.43 9.29
CA GLY A 13 12.49 5.28 10.05
C GLY A 13 14.00 5.18 10.14
N LEU A 14 14.48 3.98 10.41
CA LEU A 14 15.91 3.69 10.54
C LEU A 14 16.59 3.66 9.15
N THR A 15 15.98 3.01 8.18
CA THR A 15 16.53 2.84 6.82
C THR A 15 15.61 3.39 5.73
N LEU A 16 14.33 3.59 6.04
CA LEU A 16 13.31 4.03 5.11
C LEU A 16 12.74 5.40 5.47
N THR A 17 12.29 6.08 4.44
CA THR A 17 11.42 7.26 4.56
C THR A 17 10.18 7.04 3.72
N LEU A 18 9.00 7.24 4.29
CA LEU A 18 7.74 7.31 3.57
C LEU A 18 7.38 8.79 3.38
N ARG A 19 7.37 9.27 2.16
CA ARG A 19 6.96 10.63 1.81
C ARG A 19 5.90 10.60 0.72
N PRO A 20 5.04 11.62 0.60
CA PRO A 20 4.11 11.68 -0.52
C PRO A 20 4.81 11.39 -1.85
N VAL A 21 4.17 10.57 -2.69
CA VAL A 21 4.67 10.29 -4.04
C VAL A 21 4.68 11.57 -4.86
N ALA A 22 5.66 11.72 -5.76
CA ALA A 22 5.80 12.87 -6.63
C ALA A 22 6.09 12.45 -8.08
N MET A 23 5.92 13.36 -9.03
CA MET A 23 6.13 13.06 -10.46
C MET A 23 7.58 12.65 -10.76
N GLU A 24 8.53 13.16 -10.00
CA GLU A 24 9.96 12.89 -10.09
C GLU A 24 10.31 11.44 -9.75
N ASP A 25 9.41 10.72 -9.09
CA ASP A 25 9.61 9.32 -8.70
C ASP A 25 9.42 8.34 -9.89
N ALA A 26 8.91 8.81 -11.02
CA ALA A 26 8.46 7.98 -12.13
C ALA A 26 9.53 7.02 -12.66
N GLU A 27 10.77 7.46 -12.85
CA GLU A 27 11.86 6.61 -13.35
C GLU A 27 12.23 5.51 -12.34
N ALA A 28 12.28 5.84 -11.06
CA ALA A 28 12.57 4.86 -10.01
C ALA A 28 11.41 3.88 -9.83
N LEU A 29 10.17 4.36 -9.83
CA LEU A 29 8.98 3.52 -9.68
C LEU A 29 8.71 2.66 -10.93
N LEU A 30 9.17 3.06 -12.11
CA LEU A 30 9.13 2.19 -13.29
C LEU A 30 9.91 0.88 -13.07
N ARG A 31 10.99 0.90 -12.28
CA ARG A 31 11.73 -0.32 -11.91
C ARG A 31 10.96 -1.24 -10.95
N VAL A 32 9.94 -0.72 -10.29
CA VAL A 32 9.03 -1.49 -9.42
C VAL A 32 7.90 -2.09 -10.24
N TYR A 33 7.18 -1.24 -10.98
CA TYR A 33 5.94 -1.58 -11.66
C TYR A 33 6.15 -2.08 -13.10
N GLY A 34 7.33 -1.91 -13.67
CA GLY A 34 7.72 -2.46 -14.98
C GLY A 34 8.24 -3.89 -14.94
N ASP A 35 8.45 -4.45 -13.76
CA ASP A 35 8.90 -5.83 -13.56
C ASP A 35 7.69 -6.79 -13.50
N GLU A 36 7.46 -7.54 -14.57
CA GLU A 36 6.35 -8.51 -14.67
C GLU A 36 6.37 -9.56 -13.56
N THR A 37 7.53 -9.88 -12.99
CA THR A 37 7.65 -10.85 -11.90
C THR A 37 6.99 -10.36 -10.61
N ARG A 38 6.69 -9.05 -10.52
CA ARG A 38 6.04 -8.43 -9.36
C ARG A 38 4.51 -8.51 -9.40
N ILE A 39 3.91 -8.76 -10.55
CA ILE A 39 2.44 -8.81 -10.70
C ILE A 39 1.76 -9.69 -9.63
N PRO A 40 2.26 -10.90 -9.30
CA PRO A 40 1.64 -11.74 -8.27
C PRO A 40 1.72 -11.16 -6.84
N PHE A 41 2.58 -10.16 -6.62
CA PHE A 41 2.78 -9.52 -5.32
C PHE A 41 1.96 -8.24 -5.16
N PHE A 42 1.50 -7.63 -6.25
CA PHE A 42 0.70 -6.41 -6.20
C PHE A 42 -0.73 -6.71 -5.77
N ASN A 43 -1.28 -5.84 -4.94
CA ASN A 43 -2.70 -5.89 -4.63
C ASN A 43 -3.47 -5.01 -5.62
N SER A 44 -3.92 -5.63 -6.72
CA SER A 44 -4.75 -4.98 -7.74
C SER A 44 -6.25 -5.22 -7.55
N ASP A 45 -6.66 -5.75 -6.40
CA ASP A 45 -8.06 -6.03 -6.11
C ASP A 45 -8.89 -4.75 -6.22
N ASN A 46 -10.04 -4.87 -6.87
CA ASN A 46 -10.99 -3.76 -7.05
C ASN A 46 -10.42 -2.56 -7.84
N CYS A 47 -9.43 -2.79 -8.71
CA CYS A 47 -8.78 -1.76 -9.54
C CYS A 47 -9.24 -1.79 -11.01
N HIS A 48 -10.47 -2.25 -11.28
CA HIS A 48 -11.08 -2.25 -12.63
C HIS A 48 -10.21 -2.92 -13.70
N GLY A 49 -9.48 -3.99 -13.34
CA GLY A 49 -8.63 -4.76 -14.23
C GLY A 49 -7.21 -4.22 -14.41
N ASP A 50 -6.84 -3.12 -13.78
CA ASP A 50 -5.44 -2.68 -13.70
C ASP A 50 -4.67 -3.66 -12.80
N ASN A 51 -3.61 -4.28 -13.33
CA ASN A 51 -2.75 -5.22 -12.61
C ASN A 51 -1.47 -4.57 -12.06
N PHE A 52 -1.38 -3.23 -12.16
CA PHE A 52 -0.23 -2.42 -11.75
C PHE A 52 1.07 -2.71 -12.50
N HIS A 53 1.02 -3.40 -13.65
CA HIS A 53 2.17 -3.52 -14.53
C HIS A 53 2.23 -2.34 -15.50
N TYR A 54 3.25 -1.52 -15.36
CA TYR A 54 3.46 -0.31 -16.18
C TYR A 54 4.75 -0.41 -16.95
N ALA A 55 4.69 -0.86 -18.21
CA ALA A 55 5.86 -1.19 -19.02
C ALA A 55 6.63 0.03 -19.56
N THR A 56 6.08 1.24 -19.47
CA THR A 56 6.70 2.46 -20.02
C THR A 56 6.71 3.60 -19.01
N LEU A 57 7.67 4.51 -19.16
CA LEU A 57 7.76 5.70 -18.31
C LEU A 57 6.50 6.57 -18.43
N GLU A 58 5.95 6.70 -19.63
CA GLU A 58 4.71 7.45 -19.86
C GLU A 58 3.54 6.86 -19.06
N ARG A 59 3.38 5.51 -19.09
CA ARG A 59 2.32 4.84 -18.33
C ARG A 59 2.54 4.98 -16.83
N MET A 60 3.79 4.91 -16.35
CA MET A 60 4.12 5.16 -14.94
C MET A 60 3.78 6.60 -14.53
N GLN A 61 4.12 7.58 -15.36
CA GLN A 61 3.76 8.98 -15.12
C GLN A 61 2.23 9.20 -15.10
N GLN A 62 1.48 8.51 -15.96
CA GLN A 62 0.01 8.54 -15.94
C GLN A 62 -0.54 7.97 -14.62
N ALA A 63 0.03 6.86 -14.13
CA ALA A 63 -0.34 6.29 -12.84
C ALA A 63 -0.06 7.26 -11.68
N ILE A 64 1.10 7.90 -11.65
CA ILE A 64 1.41 8.89 -10.61
C ILE A 64 0.45 10.08 -10.67
N ARG A 65 0.14 10.61 -11.85
CA ARG A 65 -0.87 11.68 -11.99
C ARG A 65 -2.22 11.27 -11.43
N PHE A 66 -2.67 10.05 -11.73
CA PHE A 66 -3.91 9.50 -11.17
C PHE A 66 -3.85 9.38 -9.64
N TRP A 67 -2.72 8.97 -9.06
CA TRP A 67 -2.56 8.89 -7.61
C TRP A 67 -2.60 10.25 -6.93
N LEU A 68 -1.94 11.26 -7.53
CA LEU A 68 -1.96 12.64 -7.03
C LEU A 68 -3.36 13.25 -7.11
N ASP A 69 -4.08 13.01 -8.21
CA ASP A 69 -5.47 13.43 -8.37
C ASP A 69 -6.38 12.75 -7.35
N SER A 70 -6.22 11.44 -7.16
CA SER A 70 -6.96 10.67 -6.15
C SER A 70 -6.72 11.19 -4.73
N TYR A 71 -5.49 11.58 -4.40
CA TYR A 71 -5.17 12.22 -3.13
C TYR A 71 -5.89 13.56 -2.98
N ALA A 72 -5.86 14.40 -4.01
CA ALA A 72 -6.54 15.70 -4.01
C ALA A 72 -8.07 15.58 -3.82
N HIS A 73 -8.66 14.46 -4.26
CA HIS A 73 -10.08 14.15 -4.05
C HIS A 73 -10.39 13.37 -2.76
N GLY A 74 -9.38 13.08 -1.94
CA GLY A 74 -9.57 12.39 -0.66
C GLY A 74 -9.86 10.89 -0.79
N TYR A 75 -9.45 10.23 -1.88
CA TYR A 75 -9.74 8.81 -2.08
C TYR A 75 -8.72 7.90 -1.40
N PHE A 76 -7.43 8.19 -1.54
CA PHE A 76 -6.35 7.46 -0.88
C PHE A 76 -5.08 8.29 -0.80
N VAL A 77 -4.21 7.90 0.10
CA VAL A 77 -2.85 8.44 0.20
C VAL A 77 -1.88 7.42 -0.39
N ARG A 78 -0.91 7.88 -1.17
CA ARG A 78 0.19 7.04 -1.62
C ARG A 78 1.53 7.68 -1.27
N TRP A 79 2.31 6.95 -0.46
CA TRP A 79 3.68 7.31 -0.13
C TRP A 79 4.65 6.59 -1.05
N ALA A 80 5.70 7.26 -1.49
CA ALA A 80 6.90 6.61 -1.98
C ALA A 80 7.68 6.04 -0.78
N VAL A 81 8.10 4.78 -0.90
CA VAL A 81 9.04 4.14 0.03
C VAL A 81 10.44 4.45 -0.47
N VAL A 82 11.20 5.24 0.29
CA VAL A 82 12.52 5.73 -0.11
C VAL A 82 13.60 5.09 0.77
N ALA A 83 14.58 4.45 0.14
CA ALA A 83 15.78 3.92 0.79
C ALA A 83 17.02 4.56 0.17
N ALA A 84 17.92 5.08 0.99
CA ALA A 84 19.14 5.77 0.55
C ALA A 84 18.87 6.82 -0.56
N GLY A 85 17.81 7.59 -0.41
CA GLY A 85 17.42 8.66 -1.35
C GLY A 85 16.73 8.18 -2.64
N THR A 86 16.52 6.87 -2.83
CA THR A 86 15.90 6.31 -4.04
C THR A 86 14.55 5.67 -3.70
N PRO A 87 13.46 5.97 -4.43
CA PRO A 87 12.20 5.24 -4.33
C PRO A 87 12.38 3.76 -4.70
N ILE A 88 11.96 2.87 -3.81
CA ILE A 88 12.04 1.42 -3.96
C ILE A 88 10.67 0.76 -4.02
N GLY A 89 9.61 1.55 -3.91
CA GLY A 89 8.24 1.07 -3.89
C GLY A 89 7.27 2.14 -3.45
N THR A 90 6.03 1.74 -3.21
CA THR A 90 5.00 2.62 -2.65
C THR A 90 4.19 1.93 -1.56
N VAL A 91 3.60 2.74 -0.69
CA VAL A 91 2.50 2.33 0.20
C VAL A 91 1.27 3.18 -0.10
N GLU A 92 0.15 2.51 -0.35
CA GLU A 92 -1.16 3.16 -0.42
C GLU A 92 -1.95 2.87 0.86
N CYS A 93 -2.71 3.85 1.33
CA CYS A 93 -3.65 3.66 2.43
C CYS A 93 -4.90 4.50 2.25
N PHE A 94 -6.05 3.93 2.61
CA PHE A 94 -7.33 4.62 2.66
C PHE A 94 -8.24 4.02 3.74
N HIS A 95 -9.21 4.81 4.21
CA HIS A 95 -10.29 4.31 5.04
C HIS A 95 -11.30 3.58 4.16
N ARG A 96 -11.49 2.27 4.39
CA ARG A 96 -12.45 1.50 3.61
C ARG A 96 -13.88 1.74 4.11
N VAL A 97 -14.72 2.23 3.20
CA VAL A 97 -16.16 2.36 3.42
C VAL A 97 -16.87 1.26 2.66
N ALA A 98 -17.26 0.19 3.33
CA ALA A 98 -17.97 -0.95 2.77
C ALA A 98 -18.78 -1.68 3.84
N ALA A 99 -19.78 -2.45 3.42
CA ALA A 99 -20.60 -3.28 4.33
C ALA A 99 -20.07 -4.73 4.39
N ASP A 100 -18.74 -4.91 4.37
CA ASP A 100 -18.07 -6.21 4.49
C ASP A 100 -17.22 -6.27 5.78
N ALA A 101 -16.53 -7.40 5.99
CA ALA A 101 -15.69 -7.64 7.17
C ALA A 101 -14.54 -6.61 7.32
N TYR A 102 -14.20 -5.89 6.27
CA TYR A 102 -13.11 -4.90 6.23
C TYR A 102 -13.61 -3.45 6.25
N GLY A 103 -14.91 -3.23 6.36
CA GLY A 103 -15.47 -1.89 6.54
C GLY A 103 -14.90 -1.22 7.81
N GLY A 104 -14.50 0.05 7.70
CA GLY A 104 -13.88 0.81 8.79
C GLY A 104 -12.40 0.50 9.03
N CYS A 105 -11.76 -0.35 8.21
CA CYS A 105 -10.32 -0.58 8.27
C CYS A 105 -9.52 0.52 7.54
N ALA A 106 -8.32 0.83 8.03
CA ALA A 106 -7.27 1.39 7.21
C ALA A 106 -6.74 0.27 6.30
N LEU A 107 -7.05 0.33 5.00
CA LEU A 107 -6.63 -0.68 4.04
C LEU A 107 -5.29 -0.27 3.43
N LEU A 108 -4.31 -1.17 3.54
CA LEU A 108 -2.94 -0.94 3.10
C LEU A 108 -2.63 -1.77 1.85
N ARG A 109 -1.85 -1.17 0.93
CA ARG A 109 -1.15 -1.86 -0.16
C ARG A 109 0.31 -1.48 -0.11
N ILE A 110 1.21 -2.46 -0.09
CA ILE A 110 2.66 -2.25 -0.12
C ILE A 110 3.19 -2.90 -1.39
N ASP A 111 3.78 -2.12 -2.26
CA ASP A 111 4.37 -2.57 -3.51
C ASP A 111 5.86 -2.23 -3.49
N LEU A 112 6.73 -3.23 -3.57
CA LEU A 112 8.18 -3.07 -3.48
C LEU A 112 8.88 -3.66 -4.72
N ARG A 113 10.04 -3.10 -5.04
CA ARG A 113 10.98 -3.64 -6.03
C ARG A 113 11.43 -5.05 -5.59
N ALA A 114 11.70 -5.93 -6.54
CA ALA A 114 11.96 -7.34 -6.29
C ALA A 114 13.09 -7.59 -5.27
N ASP A 115 14.19 -6.89 -5.38
CA ASP A 115 15.35 -7.00 -4.48
C ASP A 115 15.11 -6.42 -3.08
N MET A 116 14.01 -5.67 -2.90
CA MET A 116 13.61 -5.05 -1.64
C MET A 116 12.39 -5.76 -0.99
N GLU A 117 11.81 -6.77 -1.65
CA GLU A 117 10.71 -7.55 -1.11
C GLU A 117 11.21 -8.57 -0.07
N ASN A 118 11.52 -8.09 1.12
CA ASN A 118 11.96 -8.91 2.25
C ASN A 118 11.24 -8.49 3.54
N ALA A 119 11.33 -9.33 4.58
CA ALA A 119 10.61 -9.13 5.83
C ALA A 119 11.07 -7.86 6.58
N ALA A 120 12.34 -7.46 6.45
CA ALA A 120 12.86 -6.26 7.12
C ALA A 120 12.26 -4.98 6.52
N VAL A 121 12.26 -4.84 5.19
CA VAL A 121 11.71 -3.68 4.49
C VAL A 121 10.19 -3.59 4.66
N ASN A 122 9.46 -4.70 4.42
CA ASN A 122 8.01 -4.75 4.68
C ASN A 122 7.69 -4.42 6.13
N GLY A 123 8.52 -4.92 7.06
CA GLY A 123 8.37 -4.68 8.47
C GLY A 123 8.55 -3.21 8.84
N GLU A 124 9.61 -2.55 8.36
CA GLU A 124 9.85 -1.14 8.65
C GLU A 124 8.75 -0.25 8.05
N CYS A 125 8.21 -0.57 6.86
CA CYS A 125 7.03 0.12 6.32
C CYS A 125 5.84 0.06 7.29
N LEU A 126 5.56 -1.13 7.84
CA LEU A 126 4.47 -1.30 8.81
C LEU A 126 4.75 -0.58 10.13
N ASP A 127 5.99 -0.63 10.65
CA ASP A 127 6.38 0.05 11.89
C ASP A 127 6.23 1.57 11.79
N LEU A 128 6.50 2.14 10.61
CA LEU A 128 6.32 3.55 10.33
C LEU A 128 4.84 3.96 10.27
N LEU A 129 3.98 3.10 9.76
CA LEU A 129 2.58 3.46 9.50
C LEU A 129 1.64 3.14 10.66
N LEU A 130 1.77 1.96 11.26
CA LEU A 130 0.83 1.46 12.27
C LEU A 130 0.53 2.43 13.42
N PRO A 131 1.52 3.16 13.99
CA PRO A 131 1.26 4.12 15.06
C PRO A 131 0.35 5.29 14.65
N HIS A 132 0.24 5.56 13.36
CA HIS A 132 -0.45 6.73 12.82
C HIS A 132 -1.82 6.41 12.20
N LEU A 133 -2.08 5.15 11.79
CA LEU A 133 -3.26 4.79 11.01
C LEU A 133 -4.58 5.16 11.69
N LYS A 134 -4.69 4.92 13.01
CA LYS A 134 -5.89 5.27 13.77
C LYS A 134 -6.22 6.76 13.70
N ALA A 135 -5.20 7.60 13.82
CA ALA A 135 -5.36 9.04 13.83
C ALA A 135 -5.57 9.61 12.41
N LEU A 136 -4.81 9.12 11.43
CA LEU A 136 -4.84 9.62 10.06
C LEU A 136 -6.08 9.17 9.29
N PHE A 137 -6.55 7.95 9.54
CA PHE A 137 -7.65 7.34 8.77
C PHE A 137 -8.90 7.05 9.60
N HIS A 138 -8.95 7.47 10.89
CA HIS A 138 -10.08 7.21 11.80
C HIS A 138 -10.48 5.72 11.84
N ALA A 139 -9.50 4.82 11.76
CA ALA A 139 -9.72 3.38 11.67
C ALA A 139 -9.37 2.68 12.98
N GLY A 140 -10.20 1.72 13.40
CA GLY A 140 -9.93 0.87 14.56
C GLY A 140 -9.12 -0.38 14.24
N ARG A 141 -8.95 -0.69 12.95
CA ARG A 141 -8.22 -1.86 12.45
C ARG A 141 -7.43 -1.49 11.20
N ALA A 142 -6.32 -2.19 10.96
CA ALA A 142 -5.62 -2.20 9.69
C ALA A 142 -5.91 -3.50 8.95
N ALA A 143 -5.98 -3.44 7.62
CA ALA A 143 -6.09 -4.60 6.75
C ALA A 143 -5.08 -4.50 5.60
N ILE A 144 -4.45 -5.61 5.23
CA ILE A 144 -3.46 -5.68 4.15
C ILE A 144 -3.51 -7.04 3.48
N LYS A 145 -3.39 -7.08 2.14
CA LYS A 145 -3.30 -8.33 1.39
C LYS A 145 -1.86 -8.86 1.37
N ALA A 146 -1.72 -10.18 1.59
CA ALA A 146 -0.47 -10.88 1.34
C ALA A 146 -0.79 -12.23 0.68
N PRO A 147 -0.61 -12.34 -0.65
CA PRO A 147 -0.83 -13.59 -1.35
C PRO A 147 0.16 -14.66 -0.84
N PRO A 148 -0.19 -15.95 -0.91
CA PRO A 148 0.64 -17.03 -0.34
C PRO A 148 2.10 -17.07 -0.83
N VAL A 149 2.35 -16.57 -2.04
CA VAL A 149 3.70 -16.46 -2.64
C VAL A 149 4.56 -15.39 -1.95
N ALA A 150 3.95 -14.45 -1.23
CA ALA A 150 4.66 -13.34 -0.56
C ALA A 150 5.08 -13.71 0.87
N GLU A 151 5.86 -14.79 1.03
CA GLU A 151 6.25 -15.35 2.33
C GLU A 151 6.92 -14.33 3.25
N GLU A 152 7.83 -13.51 2.73
CA GLU A 152 8.53 -12.46 3.47
C GLU A 152 7.57 -11.38 3.99
N ARG A 153 6.59 -11.01 3.17
CA ARG A 153 5.53 -10.06 3.55
C ARG A 153 4.64 -10.64 4.65
N ILE A 154 4.27 -11.91 4.52
CA ILE A 154 3.50 -12.64 5.53
C ILE A 154 4.28 -12.71 6.86
N ALA A 155 5.57 -13.00 6.81
CA ALA A 155 6.42 -13.02 8.00
C ALA A 155 6.46 -11.66 8.70
N ALA A 156 6.63 -10.56 7.94
CA ALA A 156 6.61 -9.19 8.46
C ALA A 156 5.27 -8.83 9.13
N GLN A 157 4.16 -9.24 8.52
CA GLN A 157 2.81 -9.00 9.04
C GLN A 157 2.55 -9.79 10.33
N LYS A 158 2.88 -11.09 10.36
CA LYS A 158 2.76 -11.95 11.56
C LYS A 158 3.55 -11.36 12.73
N ALA A 159 4.79 -10.95 12.49
CA ALA A 159 5.65 -10.37 13.53
C ALA A 159 5.06 -9.09 14.14
N ARG A 160 4.11 -8.44 13.45
CA ARG A 160 3.41 -7.23 13.89
C ARG A 160 1.97 -7.47 14.31
N GLY A 161 1.61 -8.72 14.60
CA GLY A 161 0.32 -9.08 15.17
C GLY A 161 -0.84 -9.06 14.17
N PHE A 162 -0.56 -9.09 12.86
CA PHE A 162 -1.61 -9.37 11.89
C PHE A 162 -1.97 -10.86 11.92
N VAL A 163 -3.24 -11.14 11.76
CA VAL A 163 -3.79 -12.49 11.64
C VAL A 163 -4.57 -12.60 10.33
N PRO A 164 -4.69 -13.80 9.74
CA PRO A 164 -5.53 -14.01 8.57
C PRO A 164 -6.96 -13.52 8.83
N GLY A 165 -7.54 -12.84 7.86
CA GLY A 165 -8.97 -12.50 7.89
C GLY A 165 -9.82 -13.75 7.67
N ASP A 166 -10.98 -13.80 8.30
CA ASP A 166 -11.92 -14.92 8.28
C ASP A 166 -12.96 -14.85 7.16
N ALA A 167 -12.96 -13.77 6.39
CA ALA A 167 -13.90 -13.51 5.30
C ALA A 167 -13.21 -12.87 4.09
N PRO A 168 -13.76 -12.99 2.86
CA PRO A 168 -13.26 -12.27 1.71
C PRO A 168 -13.57 -10.76 1.82
N LEU A 169 -12.72 -9.95 1.17
CA LEU A 169 -13.05 -8.56 0.86
C LEU A 169 -13.97 -8.56 -0.36
N ILE A 170 -15.05 -7.76 -0.31
CA ILE A 170 -16.02 -7.69 -1.40
C ILE A 170 -15.76 -6.43 -2.23
N GLY A 171 -15.49 -6.62 -3.53
CA GLY A 171 -15.31 -5.53 -4.48
C GLY A 171 -16.61 -4.79 -4.81
N HIS A 172 -16.52 -3.66 -5.50
CA HIS A 172 -17.67 -2.86 -5.93
C HIS A 172 -18.61 -3.62 -6.86
N ASP A 173 -18.09 -4.58 -7.62
CA ASP A 173 -18.82 -5.46 -8.53
C ASP A 173 -19.27 -6.76 -7.89
N GLY A 174 -19.06 -6.94 -6.59
CA GLY A 174 -19.37 -8.15 -5.84
C GLY A 174 -18.30 -9.24 -5.91
N THR A 175 -17.17 -9.00 -6.58
CA THR A 175 -16.05 -9.96 -6.62
C THR A 175 -15.48 -10.17 -5.22
N CYS A 176 -15.25 -11.45 -4.86
CA CYS A 176 -14.67 -11.85 -3.59
C CYS A 176 -13.15 -11.96 -3.71
N TYR A 177 -12.41 -11.24 -2.86
CA TYR A 177 -10.95 -11.24 -2.82
C TYR A 177 -10.44 -11.82 -1.50
N GLY A 178 -9.50 -12.76 -1.58
CA GLY A 178 -8.89 -13.44 -0.43
C GLY A 178 -7.55 -12.85 -0.01
N ASP A 179 -6.89 -13.61 0.88
CA ASP A 179 -5.51 -13.37 1.36
C ASP A 179 -5.32 -12.06 2.15
N TYR A 180 -6.39 -11.53 2.74
CA TYR A 180 -6.30 -10.38 3.61
C TYR A 180 -5.95 -10.76 5.04
N TRP A 181 -5.09 -9.95 5.62
CA TRP A 181 -4.63 -10.04 7.01
C TRP A 181 -5.13 -8.81 7.75
N VAL A 182 -5.52 -8.97 9.01
CA VAL A 182 -6.09 -7.89 9.82
C VAL A 182 -5.39 -7.76 11.17
N ARG A 183 -5.39 -6.53 11.70
CA ARG A 183 -4.87 -6.19 13.02
C ARG A 183 -5.69 -5.07 13.65
N ALA A 184 -5.94 -5.13 14.98
CA ALA A 184 -6.45 -4.00 15.75
C ALA A 184 -5.39 -2.88 15.88
N LEU A 185 -5.82 -1.60 15.91
CA LEU A 185 -4.99 -0.40 16.03
C LEU A 185 -5.13 0.27 17.40
#